data_b5fb6b29968ba87370bef52e79b686ae
#
_entry.id   b5fb6b29968ba87370bef52e79b686ae
#
_cell.length_a   1.000
_cell.length_b   1.000
_cell.length_c   1.000
_cell.angle_alpha   90.00
_cell.angle_beta   90.00
_cell.angle_gamma   90.00
#
_symmetry.space_group_name_H-M   'P 1'
#
loop_
_entity.id
_entity.type
_entity.pdbx_description
1 polymer ?
#
loop_
_entity_poly.entity_id
_entity_poly.type
_entity_poly.pdbx_seq_one_letter_code
_entity_poly.pdbx_strand_id
1 'polypeptide(L)'
;MSDLQSVRGTRDFYPDEMRLRGWLFSHFRAAAQLHGFEEYDAPMLEHETLYTRKAGEEITNQLYTFEDKSGRRVALRPEMTPSLARMVLSRAGALPLPIKWFSIPQCWRYERMQRGRGREHYQWNVDIWGSEGVEADVELLAVLCTFFGRVGLTPAEVGLRFSSRKVLQEVLDSVGITGEQFAAVCIVIDKLGKLPLAEATAQFEELGLGTEAVVTIQHTLGLHDLDALAEALGDDSIAVAELRALRTLAEGYGISEWLEFDGSIVRGLAYYTGPVFEAHARSGQLRAICGGGRYDRLLSSFGGKDLPATGFGFGDMVILELLKDCGQIPELDGSVQDVVFALNPELRSAAMEVASRQRAQGQSVDLVLEEKRLKWVLKHANRCGAERLVLLAPEELERGFVKVRDLATGVESEIAPDAL
;
A
#
# COMPACT_ATOMS: atom_id res chain seq x y z
N MET A 1 13.67 11.33 30.43
CA MET A 1 12.52 10.63 29.80
C MET A 1 12.45 10.82 28.28
N SER A 2 13.25 11.71 27.67
CA SER A 2 13.29 11.91 26.21
C SER A 2 13.88 10.74 25.42
N ASP A 3 14.70 9.91 26.04
CA ASP A 3 15.44 8.83 25.37
C ASP A 3 14.63 7.52 25.20
N LEU A 4 13.38 7.51 25.70
CA LEU A 4 12.46 6.36 25.59
C LEU A 4 11.30 6.61 24.61
N GLN A 5 11.38 7.69 23.82
CA GLN A 5 10.39 7.95 22.78
C GLN A 5 10.82 7.33 21.44
N SER A 6 9.85 6.91 20.65
CA SER A 6 10.11 6.47 19.26
C SER A 6 10.79 7.57 18.46
N VAL A 7 11.58 7.19 17.46
CA VAL A 7 12.24 8.14 16.56
C VAL A 7 11.17 9.01 15.88
N ARG A 8 11.40 10.32 15.83
CA ARG A 8 10.43 11.25 15.25
C ARG A 8 10.04 10.85 13.83
N GLY A 9 8.74 10.66 13.62
CA GLY A 9 8.17 10.26 12.34
C GLY A 9 8.03 8.76 12.14
N THR A 10 8.34 7.96 13.17
CA THR A 10 8.02 6.53 13.24
C THR A 10 6.86 6.28 14.18
N ARG A 11 6.21 5.13 14.06
CA ARG A 11 5.02 4.75 14.82
C ARG A 11 5.30 3.51 15.67
N ASP A 12 4.85 3.52 16.91
CA ASP A 12 4.62 2.31 17.69
C ASP A 12 3.25 1.74 17.30
N PHE A 13 3.11 0.43 17.26
CA PHE A 13 1.86 -0.25 16.98
C PHE A 13 1.46 -1.08 18.20
N TYR A 14 0.57 -0.53 19.01
CA TYR A 14 -0.05 -1.30 20.09
C TYR A 14 -1.05 -2.34 19.52
N PRO A 15 -1.55 -3.28 20.36
CA PRO A 15 -2.43 -4.33 19.87
C PRO A 15 -3.62 -3.86 19.02
N ASP A 16 -4.20 -2.71 19.37
CA ASP A 16 -5.34 -2.13 18.63
C ASP A 16 -4.92 -1.65 17.24
N GLU A 17 -3.81 -0.91 17.15
CA GLU A 17 -3.24 -0.48 15.88
C GLU A 17 -2.77 -1.68 15.05
N MET A 18 -2.27 -2.74 15.72
CA MET A 18 -1.89 -3.97 15.02
C MET A 18 -3.08 -4.72 14.43
N ARG A 19 -4.24 -4.72 15.10
CA ARG A 19 -5.47 -5.29 14.54
C ARG A 19 -5.91 -4.53 13.29
N LEU A 20 -5.92 -3.19 13.36
CA LEU A 20 -6.26 -2.34 12.22
C LEU A 20 -5.31 -2.56 11.04
N ARG A 21 -4.01 -2.59 11.31
CA ARG A 21 -2.99 -2.88 10.29
C ARG A 21 -3.16 -4.29 9.71
N GLY A 22 -3.38 -5.28 10.54
CA GLY A 22 -3.63 -6.67 10.12
C GLY A 22 -4.87 -6.78 9.23
N TRP A 23 -5.96 -6.10 9.59
CA TRP A 23 -7.18 -6.02 8.79
C TRP A 23 -6.88 -5.40 7.40
N LEU A 24 -6.24 -4.23 7.35
CA LEU A 24 -5.88 -3.58 6.08
C LEU A 24 -5.03 -4.50 5.20
N PHE A 25 -3.98 -5.12 5.78
CA PHE A 25 -3.09 -6.01 5.04
C PHE A 25 -3.79 -7.29 4.57
N SER A 26 -4.78 -7.77 5.29
CA SER A 26 -5.60 -8.89 4.84
C SER A 26 -6.37 -8.55 3.56
N HIS A 27 -6.88 -7.32 3.44
CA HIS A 27 -7.55 -6.85 2.23
C HIS A 27 -6.57 -6.64 1.07
N PHE A 28 -5.35 -6.13 1.32
CA PHE A 28 -4.29 -6.05 0.30
C PHE A 28 -3.95 -7.43 -0.26
N ARG A 29 -3.68 -8.42 0.62
CA ARG A 29 -3.40 -9.80 0.22
C ARG A 29 -4.54 -10.40 -0.57
N ALA A 30 -5.76 -10.29 -0.04
CA ALA A 30 -6.93 -10.86 -0.68
C ALA A 30 -7.17 -10.27 -2.08
N ALA A 31 -7.05 -8.95 -2.25
CA ALA A 31 -7.18 -8.31 -3.56
C ALA A 31 -6.12 -8.81 -4.55
N ALA A 32 -4.84 -8.85 -4.16
CA ALA A 32 -3.78 -9.37 -5.01
C ALA A 32 -3.97 -10.85 -5.36
N GLN A 33 -4.29 -11.69 -4.38
CA GLN A 33 -4.48 -13.14 -4.59
C GLN A 33 -5.67 -13.46 -5.49
N LEU A 34 -6.78 -12.70 -5.40
CA LEU A 34 -7.93 -12.83 -6.32
C LEU A 34 -7.54 -12.62 -7.78
N HIS A 35 -6.51 -11.83 -8.03
CA HIS A 35 -5.97 -11.57 -9.37
C HIS A 35 -4.75 -12.46 -9.71
N GLY A 36 -4.47 -13.49 -8.90
CA GLY A 36 -3.39 -14.46 -9.15
C GLY A 36 -1.98 -13.94 -8.90
N PHE A 37 -1.81 -12.94 -8.04
CA PHE A 37 -0.48 -12.48 -7.62
C PHE A 37 0.05 -13.30 -6.46
N GLU A 38 1.37 -13.54 -6.45
CA GLU A 38 2.10 -14.23 -5.39
C GLU A 38 2.86 -13.25 -4.50
N GLU A 39 2.84 -13.50 -3.17
CA GLU A 39 3.54 -12.64 -2.20
C GLU A 39 5.04 -12.91 -2.20
N TYR A 40 5.85 -11.84 -2.22
CA TYR A 40 7.30 -11.90 -2.08
C TYR A 40 7.78 -10.84 -1.09
N ASP A 41 9.02 -10.94 -0.63
CA ASP A 41 9.70 -9.90 0.14
C ASP A 41 11.19 -9.85 -0.22
N ALA A 42 11.84 -8.76 0.14
CA ALA A 42 13.28 -8.54 0.01
C ALA A 42 13.83 -7.94 1.31
N PRO A 43 15.15 -7.96 1.53
CA PRO A 43 15.74 -7.33 2.70
C PRO A 43 15.36 -5.85 2.82
N MET A 44 15.06 -5.40 4.05
CA MET A 44 14.85 -3.97 4.34
C MET A 44 16.12 -3.16 4.10
N LEU A 45 17.27 -3.79 4.33
CA LEU A 45 18.60 -3.20 4.18
C LEU A 45 19.22 -3.66 2.85
N GLU A 46 19.56 -2.68 2.02
CA GLU A 46 20.16 -2.89 0.70
C GLU A 46 21.45 -2.05 0.54
N HIS A 47 22.23 -2.34 -0.47
CA HIS A 47 23.32 -1.43 -0.84
C HIS A 47 22.76 -0.08 -1.30
N GLU A 48 23.32 1.02 -0.78
CA GLU A 48 22.93 2.39 -1.13
C GLU A 48 22.91 2.60 -2.65
N THR A 49 23.87 2.02 -3.36
CA THR A 49 24.00 2.11 -4.82
C THR A 49 22.78 1.56 -5.59
N LEU A 50 21.96 0.71 -4.98
CA LEU A 50 20.73 0.23 -5.60
C LEU A 50 19.73 1.38 -5.83
N TYR A 51 19.70 2.35 -4.92
CA TYR A 51 18.77 3.47 -4.95
C TYR A 51 19.36 4.74 -5.58
N THR A 52 20.71 4.91 -5.55
CA THR A 52 21.32 6.14 -6.05
C THR A 52 21.69 6.09 -7.52
N ARG A 53 21.76 4.92 -8.15
CA ARG A 53 22.25 4.73 -9.53
C ARG A 53 21.51 5.54 -10.59
N LYS A 54 20.19 5.72 -10.45
CA LYS A 54 19.31 6.48 -11.36
C LYS A 54 18.10 7.07 -10.64
N ALA A 55 18.14 7.16 -9.32
CA ALA A 55 17.13 7.89 -8.57
C ALA A 55 17.28 9.37 -8.85
N GLY A 56 16.19 10.08 -8.98
CA GLY A 56 16.20 11.53 -8.97
C GLY A 56 16.80 12.05 -7.64
N GLU A 57 17.27 13.28 -7.61
CA GLU A 57 17.85 13.93 -6.43
C GLU A 57 16.93 13.84 -5.21
N GLU A 58 15.61 13.83 -5.42
CA GLU A 58 14.61 13.76 -4.36
C GLU A 58 14.74 12.48 -3.53
N ILE A 59 14.81 11.30 -4.17
CA ILE A 59 14.94 10.01 -3.45
C ILE A 59 16.28 9.93 -2.74
N THR A 60 17.36 10.39 -3.39
CA THR A 60 18.69 10.38 -2.79
C THR A 60 18.76 11.19 -1.50
N ASN A 61 18.10 12.35 -1.47
CA ASN A 61 18.03 13.21 -0.28
C ASN A 61 17.14 12.66 0.84
N GLN A 62 16.28 11.69 0.54
CA GLN A 62 15.36 11.09 1.49
C GLN A 62 15.85 9.74 2.05
N LEU A 63 16.99 9.23 1.59
CA LEU A 63 17.52 7.95 2.04
C LEU A 63 18.01 7.99 3.49
N TYR A 64 17.71 6.96 4.26
CA TYR A 64 18.43 6.64 5.47
C TYR A 64 19.65 5.77 5.11
N THR A 65 20.83 6.37 5.17
CA THR A 65 22.11 5.72 4.80
C THR A 65 23.06 5.67 5.98
N PHE A 66 23.85 4.60 6.07
CA PHE A 66 24.91 4.45 7.05
C PHE A 66 25.98 3.44 6.57
N GLU A 67 27.08 3.39 7.25
CA GLU A 67 28.10 2.36 7.03
C GLU A 67 27.89 1.21 8.00
N ASP A 68 27.94 -0.03 7.47
CA ASP A 68 27.96 -1.21 8.32
C ASP A 68 29.34 -1.43 8.96
N LYS A 69 29.43 -2.40 9.88
CA LYS A 69 30.70 -2.71 10.57
C LYS A 69 31.85 -3.12 9.64
N SER A 70 31.58 -3.43 8.38
CA SER A 70 32.56 -3.78 7.34
C SER A 70 32.87 -2.62 6.41
N GLY A 71 32.40 -1.39 6.71
CA GLY A 71 32.60 -0.19 5.90
C GLY A 71 31.77 -0.13 4.61
N ARG A 72 30.71 -0.97 4.50
CA ARG A 72 29.84 -0.94 3.30
C ARG A 72 28.76 0.11 3.47
N ARG A 73 28.56 0.93 2.45
CA ARG A 73 27.45 1.90 2.39
C ARG A 73 26.15 1.15 2.11
N VAL A 74 25.22 1.26 3.05
CA VAL A 74 23.92 0.62 3.03
C VAL A 74 22.81 1.65 3.27
N ALA A 75 21.58 1.32 2.84
CA ALA A 75 20.40 2.17 3.01
C ALA A 75 19.20 1.32 3.45
N LEU A 76 18.31 1.93 4.24
CA LEU A 76 16.97 1.40 4.42
C LEU A 76 16.18 1.67 3.15
N ARG A 77 15.46 0.67 2.66
CA ARG A 77 14.68 0.77 1.42
C ARG A 77 13.66 1.92 1.47
N PRO A 78 13.68 2.88 0.53
CA PRO A 78 12.67 3.94 0.43
C PRO A 78 11.43 3.48 -0.35
N GLU A 79 11.57 2.44 -1.17
CA GLU A 79 10.59 1.80 -2.04
C GLU A 79 11.03 0.37 -2.37
N MET A 80 10.13 -0.43 -2.96
CA MET A 80 10.41 -1.85 -3.23
C MET A 80 10.86 -2.13 -4.66
N THR A 81 10.47 -1.33 -5.63
CA THR A 81 10.69 -1.60 -7.05
C THR A 81 12.15 -1.85 -7.44
N PRO A 82 13.17 -1.10 -6.93
CA PRO A 82 14.58 -1.42 -7.21
C PRO A 82 15.02 -2.77 -6.64
N SER A 83 14.54 -3.15 -5.44
CA SER A 83 14.83 -4.47 -4.85
C SER A 83 14.20 -5.60 -5.67
N LEU A 84 12.97 -5.42 -6.15
CA LEU A 84 12.32 -6.36 -7.07
C LEU A 84 13.10 -6.49 -8.37
N ALA A 85 13.51 -5.38 -8.99
CA ALA A 85 14.33 -5.38 -10.20
C ALA A 85 15.63 -6.19 -10.00
N ARG A 86 16.33 -6.02 -8.86
CA ARG A 86 17.50 -6.80 -8.50
C ARG A 86 17.20 -8.30 -8.38
N MET A 87 16.05 -8.65 -7.78
CA MET A 87 15.62 -10.05 -7.62
C MET A 87 15.32 -10.70 -8.98
N VAL A 88 14.58 -10.00 -9.84
CA VAL A 88 14.26 -10.45 -11.21
C VAL A 88 15.55 -10.62 -12.01
N LEU A 89 16.45 -9.64 -11.94
CA LEU A 89 17.74 -9.69 -12.63
C LEU A 89 18.61 -10.86 -12.15
N SER A 90 18.65 -11.14 -10.85
CA SER A 90 19.46 -12.23 -10.28
C SER A 90 19.00 -13.63 -10.72
N ARG A 91 17.76 -13.75 -11.19
CA ARG A 91 17.19 -15.00 -11.70
C ARG A 91 16.72 -14.88 -13.16
N ALA A 92 17.25 -13.91 -13.92
CA ALA A 92 16.90 -13.69 -15.31
C ALA A 92 17.04 -14.98 -16.14
N GLY A 93 15.98 -15.33 -16.87
CA GLY A 93 15.90 -16.56 -17.65
C GLY A 93 15.46 -17.83 -16.91
N ALA A 94 15.34 -17.79 -15.57
CA ALA A 94 14.82 -18.90 -14.77
C ALA A 94 13.39 -18.66 -14.24
N LEU A 95 12.92 -17.41 -14.28
CA LEU A 95 11.56 -17.07 -13.86
C LEU A 95 10.58 -17.24 -15.03
N PRO A 96 9.44 -17.92 -14.83
CA PRO A 96 8.38 -17.98 -15.83
C PRO A 96 7.74 -16.60 -16.01
N LEU A 97 7.45 -16.20 -17.25
CA LEU A 97 6.79 -14.95 -17.58
C LEU A 97 5.32 -15.22 -17.99
N PRO A 98 4.39 -14.31 -17.71
CA PRO A 98 4.58 -13.07 -16.92
C PRO A 98 4.71 -13.35 -15.43
N ILE A 99 5.52 -12.55 -14.71
CA ILE A 99 5.58 -12.55 -13.25
C ILE A 99 4.48 -11.64 -12.74
N LYS A 100 3.66 -12.12 -11.80
CA LYS A 100 2.63 -11.35 -11.08
C LYS A 100 2.93 -11.45 -9.60
N TRP A 101 3.64 -10.48 -9.05
CA TRP A 101 4.07 -10.51 -7.65
C TRP A 101 3.60 -9.28 -6.89
N PHE A 102 3.36 -9.46 -5.57
CA PHE A 102 3.07 -8.36 -4.66
C PHE A 102 3.86 -8.48 -3.35
N SER A 103 4.04 -7.35 -2.68
CA SER A 103 4.71 -7.28 -1.38
C SER A 103 4.10 -6.15 -0.53
N ILE A 104 4.22 -6.24 0.81
CA ILE A 104 3.75 -5.19 1.74
C ILE A 104 4.93 -4.78 2.64
N PRO A 105 6.01 -4.26 2.07
CA PRO A 105 7.22 -3.88 2.80
C PRO A 105 7.04 -2.64 3.65
N GLN A 106 7.77 -2.57 4.76
CA GLN A 106 8.03 -1.32 5.44
C GLN A 106 9.11 -0.54 4.68
N CYS A 107 8.81 0.72 4.34
CA CYS A 107 9.69 1.63 3.62
C CYS A 107 10.05 2.84 4.48
N TRP A 108 11.21 3.46 4.20
CA TRP A 108 11.78 4.52 5.04
C TRP A 108 12.21 5.70 4.19
N ARG A 109 11.66 6.90 4.49
CA ARG A 109 12.02 8.14 3.79
C ARG A 109 12.21 9.28 4.78
N TYR A 110 13.34 9.95 4.74
CA TYR A 110 13.59 11.13 5.56
C TYR A 110 12.86 12.34 4.98
N GLU A 111 11.57 12.41 5.26
CA GLU A 111 10.68 13.44 4.75
C GLU A 111 10.10 14.31 5.87
N ARG A 112 9.56 15.47 5.48
CA ARG A 112 8.77 16.31 6.39
C ARG A 112 7.44 15.62 6.70
N MET A 113 7.14 15.47 7.98
CA MET A 113 5.88 14.87 8.45
C MET A 113 4.67 15.73 8.08
N GLN A 114 3.62 15.09 7.59
CA GLN A 114 2.33 15.67 7.26
C GLN A 114 1.22 14.64 7.53
N ARG A 115 -0.06 15.05 7.47
CA ARG A 115 -1.18 14.10 7.51
C ARG A 115 -1.03 13.05 6.39
N GLY A 116 -1.06 11.76 6.74
CA GLY A 116 -0.81 10.67 5.79
C GLY A 116 0.63 10.52 5.31
N ARG A 117 1.64 11.14 5.99
CA ARG A 117 3.05 11.05 5.64
C ARG A 117 3.95 10.99 6.87
N GLY A 118 4.63 9.86 7.06
CA GLY A 118 5.63 9.62 8.09
C GLY A 118 7.01 9.39 7.48
N ARG A 119 7.99 9.13 8.35
CA ARG A 119 9.34 8.71 7.94
C ARG A 119 9.47 7.22 7.73
N GLU A 120 8.52 6.45 8.22
CA GLU A 120 8.28 5.06 7.87
C GLU A 120 6.82 4.89 7.44
N HIS A 121 6.58 3.97 6.51
CA HIS A 121 5.25 3.60 6.06
C HIS A 121 5.29 2.17 5.52
N TYR A 122 4.16 1.50 5.53
CA TYR A 122 4.01 0.26 4.78
C TYR A 122 3.48 0.60 3.39
N GLN A 123 4.02 -0.09 2.40
CA GLN A 123 3.65 0.13 1.01
C GLN A 123 3.23 -1.19 0.37
N TRP A 124 1.99 -1.30 -0.07
CA TRP A 124 1.57 -2.42 -0.89
C TRP A 124 2.05 -2.17 -2.32
N ASN A 125 3.00 -2.99 -2.77
CA ASN A 125 3.53 -2.99 -4.12
C ASN A 125 2.94 -4.17 -4.87
N VAL A 126 2.48 -3.94 -6.09
CA VAL A 126 1.94 -4.97 -6.98
C VAL A 126 2.53 -4.73 -8.36
N ASP A 127 3.19 -5.74 -8.92
CA ASP A 127 3.98 -5.60 -10.13
C ASP A 127 3.72 -6.76 -11.10
N ILE A 128 3.66 -6.44 -12.40
CA ILE A 128 3.60 -7.40 -13.52
C ILE A 128 4.84 -7.20 -14.37
N TRP A 129 5.60 -8.27 -14.62
CA TRP A 129 6.80 -8.24 -15.45
C TRP A 129 6.68 -9.22 -16.61
N GLY A 130 7.11 -8.81 -17.81
CA GLY A 130 7.10 -9.65 -18.99
C GLY A 130 5.80 -9.59 -19.82
N SER A 131 5.02 -8.52 -19.66
CA SER A 131 3.82 -8.24 -20.46
C SER A 131 3.94 -6.89 -21.16
N GLU A 132 3.92 -6.88 -22.49
CA GLU A 132 4.11 -5.67 -23.30
C GLU A 132 2.85 -4.80 -23.45
N GLY A 133 1.70 -5.44 -23.48
CA GLY A 133 0.42 -4.76 -23.74
C GLY A 133 -0.15 -4.01 -22.53
N VAL A 134 -1.06 -3.09 -22.82
CA VAL A 134 -1.78 -2.30 -21.77
C VAL A 134 -2.72 -3.15 -20.92
N GLU A 135 -2.95 -4.41 -21.29
CA GLU A 135 -3.71 -5.39 -20.50
C GLU A 135 -3.15 -5.54 -19.09
N ALA A 136 -1.83 -5.50 -18.94
CA ALA A 136 -1.18 -5.55 -17.64
C ALA A 136 -1.44 -4.28 -16.81
N ASP A 137 -1.51 -3.12 -17.45
CA ASP A 137 -1.83 -1.87 -16.76
C ASP A 137 -3.28 -1.87 -16.27
N VAL A 138 -4.21 -2.35 -17.11
CA VAL A 138 -5.64 -2.49 -16.76
C VAL A 138 -5.84 -3.53 -15.65
N GLU A 139 -5.10 -4.64 -15.66
CA GLU A 139 -5.13 -5.64 -14.58
C GLU A 139 -4.75 -5.01 -13.23
N LEU A 140 -3.73 -4.15 -13.19
CA LEU A 140 -3.36 -3.43 -11.96
C LEU A 140 -4.45 -2.46 -11.50
N LEU A 141 -5.09 -1.75 -12.42
CA LEU A 141 -6.24 -0.89 -12.10
C LEU A 141 -7.40 -1.71 -11.54
N ALA A 142 -7.66 -2.90 -12.09
CA ALA A 142 -8.69 -3.81 -11.57
C ALA A 142 -8.35 -4.33 -10.17
N VAL A 143 -7.08 -4.62 -9.86
CA VAL A 143 -6.62 -4.96 -8.50
C VAL A 143 -6.94 -3.83 -7.52
N LEU A 144 -6.68 -2.57 -7.90
CA LEU A 144 -6.99 -1.40 -7.08
C LEU A 144 -8.50 -1.27 -6.84
N CYS A 145 -9.32 -1.38 -7.88
CA CYS A 145 -10.78 -1.33 -7.76
C CYS A 145 -11.32 -2.46 -6.88
N THR A 146 -10.77 -3.68 -7.03
CA THR A 146 -11.10 -4.82 -6.16
C THR A 146 -10.80 -4.51 -4.69
N PHE A 147 -9.64 -3.94 -4.41
CA PHE A 147 -9.29 -3.54 -3.04
C PHE A 147 -10.25 -2.46 -2.51
N PHE A 148 -10.49 -1.38 -3.26
CA PHE A 148 -11.39 -0.32 -2.81
C PHE A 148 -12.79 -0.84 -2.51
N GLY A 149 -13.37 -1.66 -3.39
CA GLY A 149 -14.67 -2.30 -3.17
C GLY A 149 -14.69 -3.18 -1.92
N ARG A 150 -13.61 -3.92 -1.66
CA ARG A 150 -13.49 -4.79 -0.48
C ARG A 150 -13.46 -4.06 0.86
N VAL A 151 -12.98 -2.82 0.87
CA VAL A 151 -12.97 -1.97 2.07
C VAL A 151 -14.15 -0.99 2.12
N GLY A 152 -15.17 -1.18 1.25
CA GLY A 152 -16.41 -0.42 1.25
C GLY A 152 -16.34 0.94 0.57
N LEU A 153 -15.29 1.22 -0.19
CA LEU A 153 -15.18 2.44 -1.00
C LEU A 153 -15.76 2.22 -2.40
N THR A 154 -16.32 3.27 -2.97
CA THR A 154 -16.97 3.27 -4.28
C THR A 154 -16.34 4.31 -5.22
N PRO A 155 -16.71 4.34 -6.51
CA PRO A 155 -16.30 5.40 -7.43
C PRO A 155 -16.71 6.82 -6.97
N ALA A 156 -17.63 6.94 -6.03
CA ALA A 156 -18.01 8.25 -5.48
C ALA A 156 -16.95 8.83 -4.52
N GLU A 157 -16.18 7.98 -3.83
CA GLU A 157 -15.15 8.42 -2.88
C GLU A 157 -13.75 8.43 -3.50
N VAL A 158 -13.46 7.51 -4.45
CA VAL A 158 -12.12 7.34 -5.02
C VAL A 158 -12.17 7.42 -6.54
N GLY A 159 -11.24 8.17 -7.13
CA GLY A 159 -10.97 8.22 -8.56
C GLY A 159 -9.57 7.70 -8.88
N LEU A 160 -9.45 7.03 -10.03
CA LEU A 160 -8.20 6.59 -10.62
C LEU A 160 -7.89 7.48 -11.82
N ARG A 161 -7.04 8.48 -11.63
CA ARG A 161 -6.56 9.32 -12.72
C ARG A 161 -5.50 8.58 -13.49
N PHE A 162 -5.56 8.63 -14.80
CA PHE A 162 -4.59 7.99 -15.66
C PHE A 162 -4.16 8.89 -16.82
N SER A 163 -2.94 8.69 -17.28
CA SER A 163 -2.33 9.32 -18.46
C SER A 163 -1.29 8.37 -19.06
N SER A 164 -0.47 8.86 -19.97
CA SER A 164 0.70 8.13 -20.48
C SER A 164 1.91 9.05 -20.58
N ARG A 165 3.08 8.52 -20.29
CA ARG A 165 4.35 9.21 -20.51
C ARG A 165 4.55 9.57 -21.98
N LYS A 166 3.90 8.82 -22.88
CA LYS A 166 3.91 9.09 -24.33
C LYS A 166 3.19 10.39 -24.68
N VAL A 167 2.13 10.78 -23.93
CA VAL A 167 1.48 12.09 -24.10
C VAL A 167 2.51 13.21 -23.93
N LEU A 168 3.27 13.16 -22.84
CA LEU A 168 4.33 14.13 -22.59
C LEU A 168 5.39 14.11 -23.69
N GLN A 169 5.81 12.92 -24.14
CA GLN A 169 6.79 12.79 -25.22
C GLN A 169 6.29 13.45 -26.51
N GLU A 170 5.07 13.11 -26.96
CA GLU A 170 4.50 13.64 -28.21
C GLU A 170 4.28 15.16 -28.14
N VAL A 171 3.82 15.67 -26.99
CA VAL A 171 3.69 17.13 -26.79
C VAL A 171 5.05 17.84 -26.91
N LEU A 172 6.09 17.30 -26.26
CA LEU A 172 7.42 17.91 -26.32
C LEU A 172 8.04 17.80 -27.72
N ASP A 173 7.86 16.67 -28.40
CA ASP A 173 8.30 16.49 -29.77
C ASP A 173 7.60 17.46 -30.74
N SER A 174 6.31 17.75 -30.55
CA SER A 174 5.53 18.69 -31.37
C SER A 174 6.05 20.14 -31.28
N VAL A 175 6.67 20.50 -30.16
CA VAL A 175 7.29 21.82 -29.93
C VAL A 175 8.81 21.80 -30.10
N GLY A 176 9.36 20.70 -30.65
CA GLY A 176 10.77 20.58 -31.02
C GLY A 176 11.74 20.30 -29.88
N ILE A 177 11.24 19.86 -28.73
CA ILE A 177 12.06 19.58 -27.53
C ILE A 177 12.52 18.12 -27.55
N THR A 178 13.83 17.91 -27.68
CA THR A 178 14.45 16.58 -27.76
C THR A 178 15.74 16.51 -26.94
N GLY A 179 16.30 15.31 -26.74
CA GLY A 179 17.61 15.10 -26.14
C GLY A 179 17.73 15.57 -24.70
N GLU A 180 18.80 16.31 -24.37
CA GLU A 180 19.09 16.78 -23.00
C GLU A 180 18.06 17.79 -22.50
N GLN A 181 17.50 18.61 -23.38
CA GLN A 181 16.47 19.59 -23.05
C GLN A 181 15.20 18.92 -22.53
N PHE A 182 14.84 17.74 -23.08
CA PHE A 182 13.68 16.94 -22.66
C PHE A 182 13.70 16.67 -21.14
N ALA A 183 14.82 16.20 -20.62
CA ALA A 183 14.94 15.87 -19.17
C ALA A 183 14.75 17.10 -18.30
N ALA A 184 15.34 18.25 -18.68
CA ALA A 184 15.21 19.51 -17.96
C ALA A 184 13.76 20.02 -17.93
N VAL A 185 13.08 19.97 -19.08
CA VAL A 185 11.67 20.37 -19.22
C VAL A 185 10.75 19.47 -18.38
N CYS A 186 10.99 18.16 -18.36
CA CYS A 186 10.23 17.23 -17.52
C CYS A 186 10.30 17.58 -16.03
N ILE A 187 11.46 18.07 -15.53
CA ILE A 187 11.62 18.51 -14.14
C ILE A 187 10.74 19.74 -13.85
N VAL A 188 10.60 20.65 -14.80
CA VAL A 188 9.71 21.81 -14.64
C VAL A 188 8.24 21.40 -14.68
N ILE A 189 7.89 20.50 -15.62
CA ILE A 189 6.52 19.99 -15.74
C ILE A 189 6.08 19.27 -14.45
N ASP A 190 6.92 18.48 -13.81
CA ASP A 190 6.62 17.81 -12.52
C ASP A 190 6.30 18.81 -11.39
N LYS A 191 6.72 20.05 -11.54
CA LYS A 191 6.45 21.12 -10.58
C LYS A 191 5.24 21.99 -10.94
N LEU A 192 4.62 21.83 -12.13
CA LEU A 192 3.54 22.69 -12.62
C LEU A 192 2.36 22.80 -11.63
N GLY A 193 1.97 21.69 -10.98
CA GLY A 193 0.92 21.71 -9.96
C GLY A 193 1.34 22.22 -8.57
N LYS A 194 2.64 22.51 -8.39
CA LYS A 194 3.23 22.87 -7.07
C LYS A 194 3.74 24.32 -7.05
N LEU A 195 4.00 24.92 -8.21
CA LEU A 195 4.51 26.28 -8.37
C LEU A 195 3.43 27.21 -8.95
N PRO A 196 3.49 28.53 -8.65
CA PRO A 196 2.71 29.53 -9.36
C PRO A 196 3.01 29.49 -10.86
N LEU A 197 1.98 29.67 -11.70
CA LEU A 197 2.08 29.56 -13.15
C LEU A 197 3.17 30.48 -13.73
N ALA A 198 3.29 31.72 -13.22
CA ALA A 198 4.31 32.67 -13.66
C ALA A 198 5.74 32.19 -13.39
N GLU A 199 5.97 31.51 -12.27
CA GLU A 199 7.27 30.96 -11.91
C GLU A 199 7.64 29.74 -12.78
N ALA A 200 6.67 28.88 -13.06
CA ALA A 200 6.85 27.76 -13.98
C ALA A 200 7.14 28.26 -15.42
N THR A 201 6.43 29.30 -15.88
CA THR A 201 6.67 29.90 -17.18
C THR A 201 8.09 30.47 -17.27
N ALA A 202 8.56 31.19 -16.25
CA ALA A 202 9.93 31.72 -16.21
C ALA A 202 10.98 30.60 -16.29
N GLN A 203 10.76 29.45 -15.60
CA GLN A 203 11.68 28.31 -15.70
C GLN A 203 11.70 27.69 -17.11
N PHE A 204 10.58 27.65 -17.82
CA PHE A 204 10.54 27.22 -19.23
C PHE A 204 11.31 28.20 -20.14
N GLU A 205 11.15 29.51 -19.94
CA GLU A 205 11.86 30.52 -20.69
C GLU A 205 13.38 30.42 -20.47
N GLU A 206 13.84 30.18 -19.22
CA GLU A 206 15.24 29.90 -18.92
C GLU A 206 15.82 28.69 -19.66
N LEU A 207 14.97 27.68 -19.94
CA LEU A 207 15.31 26.51 -20.77
C LEU A 207 15.23 26.81 -22.28
N GLY A 208 14.92 28.06 -22.69
CA GLY A 208 14.86 28.47 -24.07
C GLY A 208 13.55 28.15 -24.78
N LEU A 209 12.49 27.85 -24.08
CA LEU A 209 11.17 27.62 -24.68
C LEU A 209 10.49 28.95 -24.97
N GLY A 210 9.97 29.08 -26.19
CA GLY A 210 9.15 30.25 -26.56
C GLY A 210 7.74 30.15 -25.92
N THR A 211 7.09 31.30 -25.77
CA THR A 211 5.76 31.38 -25.17
C THR A 211 4.73 30.46 -25.78
N GLU A 212 4.75 30.27 -27.11
CA GLU A 212 3.84 29.36 -27.83
C GLU A 212 4.03 27.90 -27.42
N ALA A 213 5.28 27.45 -27.30
CA ALA A 213 5.58 26.09 -26.84
C ALA A 213 5.09 25.85 -25.40
N VAL A 214 5.28 26.83 -24.52
CA VAL A 214 4.81 26.75 -23.13
C VAL A 214 3.27 26.66 -23.07
N VAL A 215 2.58 27.47 -23.86
CA VAL A 215 1.10 27.44 -23.96
C VAL A 215 0.63 26.09 -24.48
N THR A 216 1.24 25.54 -25.53
CA THR A 216 0.91 24.22 -26.08
C THR A 216 1.07 23.12 -25.03
N ILE A 217 2.22 23.09 -24.33
CA ILE A 217 2.49 22.10 -23.27
C ILE A 217 1.43 22.21 -22.17
N GLN A 218 1.17 23.40 -21.67
CA GLN A 218 0.21 23.62 -20.59
C GLN A 218 -1.21 23.27 -21.00
N HIS A 219 -1.63 23.65 -22.21
CA HIS A 219 -2.94 23.33 -22.75
C HIS A 219 -3.13 21.83 -22.87
N THR A 220 -2.21 21.11 -23.52
CA THR A 220 -2.36 19.68 -23.77
C THR A 220 -2.29 18.84 -22.49
N LEU A 221 -1.37 19.19 -21.58
CA LEU A 221 -1.30 18.51 -20.28
C LEU A 221 -2.46 18.88 -19.34
N GLY A 222 -3.16 19.96 -19.60
CA GLY A 222 -4.37 20.35 -18.85
C GLY A 222 -5.67 19.69 -19.33
N LEU A 223 -5.61 18.83 -20.35
CA LEU A 223 -6.81 18.16 -20.88
C LEU A 223 -7.26 17.02 -19.96
N HIS A 224 -8.59 16.88 -19.85
CA HIS A 224 -9.27 15.84 -19.08
C HIS A 224 -10.20 14.98 -19.93
N ASP A 225 -10.10 15.11 -21.24
CA ASP A 225 -10.89 14.37 -22.22
C ASP A 225 -9.99 13.76 -23.30
N LEU A 226 -10.19 12.48 -23.64
CA LEU A 226 -9.37 11.76 -24.61
C LEU A 226 -9.65 12.19 -26.07
N ASP A 227 -10.84 12.68 -26.36
CA ASP A 227 -11.16 13.14 -27.71
C ASP A 227 -10.55 14.52 -27.92
N ALA A 228 -10.57 15.41 -26.92
CA ALA A 228 -9.82 16.66 -26.95
C ALA A 228 -8.29 16.43 -27.05
N LEU A 229 -7.77 15.38 -26.37
CA LEU A 229 -6.37 15.01 -26.52
C LEU A 229 -6.05 14.53 -27.96
N ALA A 230 -6.95 13.76 -28.57
CA ALA A 230 -6.80 13.32 -29.97
C ALA A 230 -6.82 14.49 -30.94
N GLU A 231 -7.66 15.49 -30.73
CA GLU A 231 -7.66 16.72 -31.53
C GLU A 231 -6.33 17.49 -31.39
N ALA A 232 -5.74 17.52 -30.17
CA ALA A 232 -4.51 18.24 -29.91
C ALA A 232 -3.26 17.53 -30.45
N LEU A 233 -3.19 16.20 -30.42
CA LEU A 233 -2.03 15.40 -30.81
C LEU A 233 -2.15 14.81 -32.23
N GLY A 234 -3.37 14.75 -32.82
CA GLY A 234 -3.66 14.18 -34.11
C GLY A 234 -4.06 12.70 -34.09
N ASP A 235 -4.65 12.24 -35.15
CA ASP A 235 -5.23 10.88 -35.26
C ASP A 235 -4.17 9.75 -35.21
N ASP A 236 -2.93 10.03 -35.58
CA ASP A 236 -1.81 9.08 -35.61
C ASP A 236 -1.09 8.98 -34.26
N SER A 237 -1.59 9.65 -33.20
CA SER A 237 -0.96 9.66 -31.86
C SER A 237 -0.95 8.26 -31.26
N ILE A 238 0.26 7.75 -30.96
CA ILE A 238 0.48 6.49 -30.27
C ILE A 238 -0.04 6.57 -28.83
N ALA A 239 0.11 7.73 -28.19
CA ALA A 239 -0.36 7.97 -26.83
C ALA A 239 -1.88 7.87 -26.74
N VAL A 240 -2.61 8.49 -27.69
CA VAL A 240 -4.08 8.44 -27.75
C VAL A 240 -4.56 7.02 -28.02
N ALA A 241 -3.93 6.31 -28.96
CA ALA A 241 -4.28 4.92 -29.26
C ALA A 241 -4.10 4.01 -28.03
N GLU A 242 -2.99 4.15 -27.31
CA GLU A 242 -2.71 3.41 -26.07
C GLU A 242 -3.76 3.69 -24.98
N LEU A 243 -4.09 4.96 -24.74
CA LEU A 243 -5.05 5.35 -23.70
C LEU A 243 -6.49 4.94 -24.05
N ARG A 244 -6.88 4.98 -25.35
CA ARG A 244 -8.17 4.47 -25.80
C ARG A 244 -8.26 2.95 -25.65
N ALA A 245 -7.19 2.21 -25.94
CA ALA A 245 -7.14 0.77 -25.70
C ALA A 245 -7.27 0.44 -24.20
N LEU A 246 -6.56 1.18 -23.33
CA LEU A 246 -6.69 1.05 -21.89
C LEU A 246 -8.14 1.26 -21.42
N ARG A 247 -8.80 2.32 -21.89
CA ARG A 247 -10.20 2.63 -21.54
C ARG A 247 -11.15 1.51 -21.99
N THR A 248 -10.99 1.02 -23.22
CA THR A 248 -11.82 -0.07 -23.75
C THR A 248 -11.67 -1.35 -22.93
N LEU A 249 -10.45 -1.72 -22.55
CA LEU A 249 -10.22 -2.89 -21.70
C LEU A 249 -10.80 -2.70 -20.28
N ALA A 250 -10.72 -1.49 -19.74
CA ALA A 250 -11.31 -1.16 -18.46
C ALA A 250 -12.85 -1.28 -18.46
N GLU A 251 -13.50 -0.97 -19.60
CA GLU A 251 -14.93 -1.23 -19.82
C GLU A 251 -15.23 -2.73 -19.70
N GLY A 252 -14.39 -3.58 -20.28
CA GLY A 252 -14.48 -5.03 -20.18
C GLY A 252 -14.37 -5.56 -18.73
N TYR A 253 -13.58 -4.91 -17.89
CA TYR A 253 -13.47 -5.19 -16.46
C TYR A 253 -14.63 -4.59 -15.63
N GLY A 254 -15.45 -3.71 -16.19
CA GLY A 254 -16.51 -3.00 -15.45
C GLY A 254 -15.98 -1.96 -14.44
N ILE A 255 -14.80 -1.40 -14.70
CA ILE A 255 -14.16 -0.43 -13.79
C ILE A 255 -14.15 1.01 -14.32
N SER A 256 -14.85 1.30 -15.42
CA SER A 256 -14.84 2.62 -16.09
C SER A 256 -15.23 3.77 -15.17
N GLU A 257 -16.16 3.57 -14.25
CA GLU A 257 -16.61 4.61 -13.32
C GLU A 257 -15.51 5.10 -12.35
N TRP A 258 -14.47 4.27 -12.14
CA TRP A 258 -13.32 4.65 -11.32
C TRP A 258 -12.32 5.51 -12.08
N LEU A 259 -12.30 5.44 -13.44
CA LEU A 259 -11.25 5.99 -14.27
C LEU A 259 -11.54 7.43 -14.72
N GLU A 260 -10.51 8.26 -14.62
CA GLU A 260 -10.52 9.65 -15.10
C GLU A 260 -9.26 9.90 -15.91
N PHE A 261 -9.40 10.26 -17.19
CA PHE A 261 -8.24 10.75 -17.94
C PHE A 261 -7.84 12.13 -17.39
N ASP A 262 -6.55 12.29 -17.10
CA ASP A 262 -5.97 13.55 -16.63
C ASP A 262 -4.56 13.71 -17.22
N GLY A 263 -4.42 14.53 -18.24
CA GLY A 263 -3.16 14.78 -18.93
C GLY A 263 -2.06 15.33 -18.02
N SER A 264 -2.44 15.93 -16.90
CA SER A 264 -1.49 16.49 -15.93
C SER A 264 -0.78 15.44 -15.07
N ILE A 265 -1.23 14.19 -15.11
CA ILE A 265 -0.56 13.08 -14.39
C ILE A 265 0.73 12.72 -15.12
N VAL A 266 1.76 13.47 -14.80
CA VAL A 266 3.13 13.26 -15.24
C VAL A 266 3.94 12.86 -14.01
N ARG A 267 3.95 11.59 -13.67
CA ARG A 267 4.61 11.13 -12.44
C ARG A 267 6.10 11.42 -12.44
N GLY A 268 6.60 11.89 -11.28
CA GLY A 268 7.98 12.33 -11.04
C GLY A 268 9.06 11.24 -11.06
N LEU A 269 8.73 9.97 -11.31
CA LEU A 269 9.73 8.91 -11.44
C LEU A 269 10.21 8.84 -12.89
N ALA A 270 11.47 9.18 -13.10
CA ALA A 270 12.11 9.27 -14.41
C ALA A 270 12.14 7.95 -15.20
N TYR A 271 11.74 6.84 -14.59
CA TYR A 271 11.79 5.51 -15.21
C TYR A 271 10.47 5.09 -15.91
N TYR A 272 9.36 5.85 -15.82
CA TYR A 272 8.13 5.50 -16.51
C TYR A 272 8.24 5.66 -18.03
N THR A 273 7.64 4.71 -18.76
CA THR A 273 7.77 4.59 -20.23
C THR A 273 6.44 4.56 -21.00
N GLY A 274 5.31 4.41 -20.30
CA GLY A 274 3.99 4.24 -20.88
C GLY A 274 2.89 4.77 -19.96
N PRO A 275 1.76 4.03 -19.81
CA PRO A 275 0.68 4.41 -18.91
C PRO A 275 1.15 4.70 -17.49
N VAL A 276 0.59 5.74 -16.89
CA VAL A 276 0.78 6.14 -15.52
C VAL A 276 -0.58 6.40 -14.87
N PHE A 277 -0.70 6.11 -13.58
CA PHE A 277 -1.96 6.29 -12.88
C PHE A 277 -1.76 6.66 -11.42
N GLU A 278 -2.80 7.27 -10.84
CA GLU A 278 -2.81 7.74 -9.47
C GLU A 278 -4.21 7.63 -8.88
N ALA A 279 -4.34 6.99 -7.71
CA ALA A 279 -5.60 6.99 -6.96
C ALA A 279 -5.66 8.19 -6.03
N HIS A 280 -6.79 8.83 -5.98
CA HIS A 280 -7.02 9.99 -5.12
C HIS A 280 -8.44 9.99 -4.53
N ALA A 281 -8.58 10.58 -3.36
CA ALA A 281 -9.89 10.84 -2.80
C ALA A 281 -10.57 11.98 -3.58
N ARG A 282 -11.80 11.76 -4.05
CA ARG A 282 -12.54 12.79 -4.81
C ARG A 282 -12.83 14.06 -3.99
N SER A 283 -12.78 13.98 -2.66
CA SER A 283 -12.88 15.15 -1.79
C SER A 283 -11.74 16.16 -1.98
N GLY A 284 -10.63 15.75 -2.59
CA GLY A 284 -9.44 16.58 -2.80
C GLY A 284 -8.68 16.99 -1.52
N GLN A 285 -9.09 16.49 -0.35
CA GLN A 285 -8.48 16.88 0.94
C GLN A 285 -7.23 16.06 1.30
N LEU A 286 -7.05 14.93 0.65
CA LEU A 286 -5.92 14.03 0.86
C LEU A 286 -4.99 14.06 -0.35
N ARG A 287 -3.72 13.76 -0.10
CA ARG A 287 -2.77 13.49 -1.17
C ARG A 287 -3.12 12.19 -1.89
N ALA A 288 -2.40 11.89 -2.99
CA ALA A 288 -2.54 10.61 -3.67
C ALA A 288 -2.45 9.43 -2.72
N ILE A 289 -3.39 8.49 -2.85
CA ILE A 289 -3.48 7.26 -2.06
C ILE A 289 -2.40 6.27 -2.55
N CYS A 290 -2.33 6.09 -3.85
CA CYS A 290 -1.33 5.24 -4.49
C CYS A 290 -0.95 5.82 -5.85
N GLY A 291 0.08 5.25 -6.44
CA GLY A 291 0.40 5.55 -7.80
C GLY A 291 1.33 4.54 -8.44
N GLY A 292 1.22 4.43 -9.75
CA GLY A 292 1.91 3.44 -10.54
C GLY A 292 2.06 3.83 -11.99
N GLY A 293 2.55 2.88 -12.77
CA GLY A 293 2.69 2.99 -14.20
C GLY A 293 3.68 1.99 -14.78
N ARG A 294 3.92 2.09 -16.08
CA ARG A 294 4.79 1.21 -16.86
C ARG A 294 6.23 1.69 -16.85
N TYR A 295 7.18 0.76 -16.66
CA TYR A 295 8.61 1.05 -16.54
C TYR A 295 9.48 -0.02 -17.24
N ASP A 296 9.31 -0.18 -18.54
CA ASP A 296 9.88 -1.25 -19.36
C ASP A 296 11.42 -1.27 -19.38
N ARG A 297 12.09 -0.14 -19.11
CA ARG A 297 13.54 0.03 -19.18
C ARG A 297 14.24 -0.05 -17.82
N LEU A 298 13.53 -0.48 -16.78
CA LEU A 298 14.12 -0.48 -15.43
C LEU A 298 15.27 -1.47 -15.31
N LEU A 299 15.15 -2.69 -15.87
CA LEU A 299 16.23 -3.70 -15.78
C LEU A 299 17.49 -3.27 -16.54
N SER A 300 17.38 -2.64 -17.70
CA SER A 300 18.55 -2.14 -18.43
C SER A 300 19.30 -1.08 -17.65
N SER A 301 18.61 -0.34 -16.79
CA SER A 301 19.24 0.63 -15.88
C SER A 301 20.16 -0.05 -14.85
N PHE A 302 19.93 -1.31 -14.53
CA PHE A 302 20.77 -2.14 -13.66
C PHE A 302 21.75 -3.05 -14.42
N GLY A 303 21.84 -2.90 -15.76
CA GLY A 303 22.74 -3.66 -16.62
C GLY A 303 22.16 -4.97 -17.16
N GLY A 304 20.83 -5.17 -17.00
CA GLY A 304 20.09 -6.27 -17.62
C GLY A 304 19.61 -5.94 -19.03
N LYS A 305 18.83 -6.85 -19.60
CA LYS A 305 18.04 -6.59 -20.82
C LYS A 305 16.70 -5.96 -20.43
N ASP A 306 16.16 -5.12 -21.31
CA ASP A 306 14.81 -4.57 -21.11
C ASP A 306 13.80 -5.71 -20.96
N LEU A 307 12.91 -5.56 -20.00
CA LEU A 307 11.79 -6.45 -19.76
C LEU A 307 10.58 -5.57 -19.44
N PRO A 308 9.50 -5.63 -20.22
CA PRO A 308 8.30 -4.86 -19.97
C PRO A 308 7.79 -5.09 -18.57
N ALA A 309 7.49 -4.01 -17.86
CA ALA A 309 7.00 -4.07 -16.50
C ALA A 309 6.07 -2.92 -16.18
N THR A 310 5.08 -3.17 -15.36
CA THR A 310 4.17 -2.18 -14.80
C THR A 310 3.85 -2.53 -13.36
N GLY A 311 3.59 -1.52 -12.52
CA GLY A 311 3.33 -1.76 -11.10
C GLY A 311 2.88 -0.50 -10.39
N PHE A 312 2.44 -0.66 -9.14
CA PHE A 312 2.09 0.47 -8.28
C PHE A 312 2.63 0.32 -6.86
N GLY A 313 2.80 1.46 -6.20
CA GLY A 313 3.06 1.56 -4.78
C GLY A 313 1.90 2.25 -4.06
N PHE A 314 1.36 1.60 -3.04
CA PHE A 314 0.19 2.02 -2.28
C PHE A 314 0.53 2.17 -0.80
N GLY A 315 0.52 3.40 -0.27
CA GLY A 315 0.88 3.67 1.13
C GLY A 315 -0.26 3.38 2.11
N ASP A 316 0.05 2.79 3.27
CA ASP A 316 -0.92 2.48 4.33
C ASP A 316 -1.53 3.71 4.99
N MET A 317 -0.80 4.82 5.07
CA MET A 317 -1.20 5.97 5.88
C MET A 317 -2.37 6.76 5.28
N VAL A 318 -2.34 7.02 3.98
CA VAL A 318 -3.36 7.85 3.32
C VAL A 318 -4.70 7.12 3.23
N ILE A 319 -4.67 5.82 2.92
CA ILE A 319 -5.90 5.02 2.85
C ILE A 319 -6.58 4.90 4.21
N LEU A 320 -5.82 4.75 5.30
CA LEU A 320 -6.39 4.72 6.64
C LEU A 320 -7.07 6.03 7.01
N GLU A 321 -6.49 7.18 6.61
CA GLU A 321 -7.15 8.48 6.79
C GLU A 321 -8.46 8.57 5.98
N LEU A 322 -8.46 8.11 4.72
CA LEU A 322 -9.67 8.11 3.90
C LEU A 322 -10.76 7.21 4.49
N LEU A 323 -10.40 5.98 4.87
CA LEU A 323 -11.35 5.03 5.47
C LEU A 323 -11.96 5.59 6.76
N LYS A 324 -11.17 6.31 7.55
CA LYS A 324 -11.65 6.99 8.75
C LYS A 324 -12.60 8.13 8.40
N ASP A 325 -12.26 8.96 7.42
CA ASP A 325 -13.10 10.07 6.96
C ASP A 325 -14.44 9.55 6.37
N CYS A 326 -14.45 8.37 5.73
CA CYS A 326 -15.64 7.72 5.17
C CYS A 326 -16.40 6.82 6.17
N GLY A 327 -15.90 6.65 7.40
CA GLY A 327 -16.53 5.77 8.39
C GLY A 327 -16.46 4.27 8.04
N GLN A 328 -15.48 3.86 7.24
CA GLN A 328 -15.31 2.48 6.74
C GLN A 328 -14.34 1.63 7.59
N ILE A 329 -13.84 2.17 8.70
CA ILE A 329 -13.03 1.37 9.63
C ILE A 329 -13.97 0.53 10.49
N PRO A 330 -13.87 -0.83 10.44
CA PRO A 330 -14.71 -1.69 11.25
C PRO A 330 -14.31 -1.64 12.73
N GLU A 331 -15.22 -2.02 13.60
CA GLU A 331 -14.87 -2.37 14.96
C GLU A 331 -14.04 -3.67 14.95
N LEU A 332 -12.84 -3.60 15.51
CA LEU A 332 -11.88 -4.71 15.53
C LEU A 332 -11.60 -5.09 16.97
N ASP A 333 -12.46 -5.95 17.50
CA ASP A 333 -12.30 -6.43 18.87
C ASP A 333 -11.15 -7.43 18.98
N GLY A 334 -10.39 -7.29 20.05
CA GLY A 334 -9.37 -8.27 20.45
C GLY A 334 -10.01 -9.39 21.26
N SER A 335 -11.03 -10.04 20.70
CA SER A 335 -11.79 -11.04 21.43
C SER A 335 -11.01 -12.34 21.58
N VAL A 336 -11.02 -12.87 22.80
CA VAL A 336 -10.77 -14.28 23.06
C VAL A 336 -12.12 -14.97 23.23
N GLN A 337 -12.23 -16.26 22.84
CA GLN A 337 -13.48 -16.97 23.07
C GLN A 337 -13.73 -17.19 24.54
N ASP A 338 -12.72 -17.66 25.27
CA ASP A 338 -12.84 -17.97 26.68
C ASP A 338 -11.80 -17.27 27.55
N VAL A 339 -12.23 -16.85 28.75
CA VAL A 339 -11.33 -16.56 29.85
C VAL A 339 -11.48 -17.69 30.86
N VAL A 340 -10.40 -18.40 31.16
CA VAL A 340 -10.36 -19.51 32.13
C VAL A 340 -9.74 -19.03 33.44
N PHE A 341 -10.42 -19.29 34.55
CA PHE A 341 -9.97 -18.86 35.88
C PHE A 341 -10.16 -19.93 36.94
N ALA A 342 -9.13 -20.22 37.71
CA ALA A 342 -9.19 -21.05 38.91
C ALA A 342 -9.48 -20.18 40.16
N LEU A 343 -10.56 -20.47 40.89
CA LEU A 343 -10.91 -19.74 42.11
C LEU A 343 -9.89 -19.90 43.21
N ASN A 344 -9.21 -21.07 43.27
CA ASN A 344 -8.18 -21.40 44.28
C ASN A 344 -6.88 -21.82 43.57
N PRO A 345 -5.73 -21.62 44.23
CA PRO A 345 -4.42 -22.03 43.68
C PRO A 345 -4.30 -23.50 43.36
N GLU A 346 -4.98 -24.35 44.15
CA GLU A 346 -4.98 -25.81 44.00
C GLU A 346 -5.64 -26.26 42.68
N LEU A 347 -6.55 -25.44 42.11
CA LEU A 347 -7.24 -25.71 40.83
C LEU A 347 -6.47 -25.24 39.61
N ARG A 348 -5.30 -24.61 39.78
CA ARG A 348 -4.54 -24.07 38.64
C ARG A 348 -4.15 -25.11 37.61
N SER A 349 -3.74 -26.32 38.10
CA SER A 349 -3.40 -27.40 37.16
C SER A 349 -4.61 -27.80 36.30
N ALA A 350 -5.76 -27.96 36.91
CA ALA A 350 -7.00 -28.26 36.20
C ALA A 350 -7.42 -27.14 35.21
N ALA A 351 -7.23 -25.86 35.62
CA ALA A 351 -7.48 -24.73 34.73
C ALA A 351 -6.53 -24.73 33.51
N MET A 352 -5.26 -25.08 33.72
CA MET A 352 -4.28 -25.22 32.64
C MET A 352 -4.65 -26.36 31.69
N GLU A 353 -5.16 -27.48 32.22
CA GLU A 353 -5.62 -28.62 31.41
C GLU A 353 -6.84 -28.23 30.55
N VAL A 354 -7.83 -27.55 31.14
CA VAL A 354 -9.01 -27.04 30.42
C VAL A 354 -8.55 -26.09 29.30
N ALA A 355 -7.75 -25.08 29.61
CA ALA A 355 -7.25 -24.13 28.62
C ALA A 355 -6.43 -24.82 27.52
N SER A 356 -5.63 -25.84 27.86
CA SER A 356 -4.83 -26.59 26.91
C SER A 356 -5.73 -27.39 25.92
N ARG A 357 -6.78 -28.03 26.42
CA ARG A 357 -7.72 -28.79 25.57
C ARG A 357 -8.46 -27.87 24.60
N GLN A 358 -9.02 -26.76 25.11
CA GLN A 358 -9.72 -25.78 24.28
C GLN A 358 -8.81 -25.23 23.17
N ARG A 359 -7.56 -24.91 23.51
CA ARG A 359 -6.55 -24.46 22.52
C ARG A 359 -6.23 -25.52 21.48
N ALA A 360 -6.17 -26.81 21.89
CA ALA A 360 -5.98 -27.94 20.95
C ALA A 360 -7.15 -28.10 19.99
N GLN A 361 -8.35 -27.63 20.34
CA GLN A 361 -9.53 -27.56 19.48
C GLN A 361 -9.61 -26.29 18.62
N GLY A 362 -8.58 -25.41 18.69
CA GLY A 362 -8.50 -24.17 17.93
C GLY A 362 -9.19 -22.97 18.57
N GLN A 363 -9.65 -23.09 19.83
CA GLN A 363 -10.28 -21.99 20.55
C GLN A 363 -9.23 -21.02 21.11
N SER A 364 -9.51 -19.72 21.07
CA SER A 364 -8.67 -18.72 21.72
C SER A 364 -9.02 -18.59 23.20
N VAL A 365 -8.04 -18.85 24.06
CA VAL A 365 -8.25 -18.90 25.51
C VAL A 365 -7.23 -18.02 26.24
N ASP A 366 -7.73 -17.10 27.04
CA ASP A 366 -6.93 -16.35 28.03
C ASP A 366 -7.03 -17.03 29.39
N LEU A 367 -5.92 -17.58 29.87
CA LEU A 367 -5.82 -18.18 31.18
C LEU A 367 -5.35 -17.15 32.19
N VAL A 368 -6.14 -16.87 33.22
CA VAL A 368 -5.74 -15.97 34.31
C VAL A 368 -4.64 -16.62 35.14
N LEU A 369 -3.43 -16.07 35.03
CA LEU A 369 -2.20 -16.68 35.58
C LEU A 369 -2.00 -16.46 37.09
N GLU A 370 -2.65 -15.44 37.66
CA GLU A 370 -2.47 -15.03 39.04
C GLU A 370 -3.76 -15.15 39.85
N GLU A 371 -3.63 -15.17 41.17
CA GLU A 371 -4.79 -15.04 42.04
C GLU A 371 -5.41 -13.66 41.90
N LYS A 372 -6.66 -13.64 41.50
CA LYS A 372 -7.44 -12.40 41.35
C LYS A 372 -8.82 -12.59 41.99
N ARG A 373 -9.42 -11.48 42.39
CA ARG A 373 -10.80 -11.49 42.87
C ARG A 373 -11.75 -11.66 41.64
N LEU A 374 -12.81 -12.43 41.78
CA LEU A 374 -13.78 -12.69 40.72
C LEU A 374 -14.27 -11.40 40.03
N LYS A 375 -14.49 -10.32 40.78
CA LYS A 375 -14.86 -9.01 40.22
C LYS A 375 -13.80 -8.47 39.24
N TRP A 376 -12.52 -8.71 39.49
CA TRP A 376 -11.44 -8.32 38.60
C TRP A 376 -11.47 -9.20 37.34
N VAL A 377 -11.69 -10.52 37.50
CA VAL A 377 -11.74 -11.48 36.40
C VAL A 377 -12.89 -11.15 35.44
N LEU A 378 -14.09 -10.86 35.95
CA LEU A 378 -15.22 -10.41 35.15
C LEU A 378 -14.92 -9.13 34.37
N LYS A 379 -14.31 -8.15 35.03
CA LYS A 379 -13.91 -6.90 34.35
C LYS A 379 -12.84 -7.17 33.28
N HIS A 380 -11.93 -8.10 33.55
CA HIS A 380 -10.89 -8.49 32.59
C HIS A 380 -11.48 -9.21 31.39
N ALA A 381 -12.35 -10.19 31.60
CA ALA A 381 -13.03 -10.93 30.53
C ALA A 381 -13.83 -9.99 29.61
N ASN A 382 -14.59 -9.06 30.17
CA ASN A 382 -15.29 -8.04 29.37
C ASN A 382 -14.31 -7.13 28.58
N ARG A 383 -13.18 -6.74 29.20
CA ARG A 383 -12.16 -5.93 28.51
C ARG A 383 -11.48 -6.67 27.37
N CYS A 384 -11.30 -7.97 27.49
CA CYS A 384 -10.75 -8.83 26.43
C CYS A 384 -11.78 -9.19 25.35
N GLY A 385 -13.02 -8.73 25.48
CA GLY A 385 -14.08 -9.10 24.54
C GLY A 385 -14.39 -10.59 24.57
N ALA A 386 -14.19 -11.27 25.73
CA ALA A 386 -14.43 -12.70 25.82
C ALA A 386 -15.92 -13.02 25.64
N GLU A 387 -16.20 -14.12 24.95
CA GLU A 387 -17.57 -14.63 24.82
C GLU A 387 -18.02 -15.31 26.11
N ARG A 388 -17.12 -16.08 26.73
CA ARG A 388 -17.42 -16.88 27.92
C ARG A 388 -16.33 -16.71 29.01
N LEU A 389 -16.77 -16.82 30.25
CA LEU A 389 -15.89 -16.98 31.42
C LEU A 389 -16.06 -18.41 31.96
N VAL A 390 -14.98 -19.18 31.94
CA VAL A 390 -14.91 -20.54 32.48
C VAL A 390 -14.29 -20.50 33.86
N LEU A 391 -15.07 -20.81 34.89
CA LEU A 391 -14.67 -20.78 36.29
C LEU A 391 -14.47 -22.21 36.81
N LEU A 392 -13.31 -22.49 37.34
CA LEU A 392 -13.04 -23.70 38.07
C LEU A 392 -13.24 -23.43 39.54
N ALA A 393 -14.27 -24.00 40.15
CA ALA A 393 -14.57 -23.93 41.54
C ALA A 393 -14.54 -25.35 42.14
N PRO A 394 -14.20 -25.50 43.46
CA PRO A 394 -14.02 -26.83 44.07
C PRO A 394 -15.25 -27.70 43.99
N GLU A 395 -16.42 -27.16 44.35
CA GLU A 395 -17.69 -27.93 44.42
C GLU A 395 -18.14 -28.44 43.05
N GLU A 396 -18.01 -27.63 42.00
CA GLU A 396 -18.37 -28.02 40.64
C GLU A 396 -17.39 -29.06 40.09
N LEU A 397 -16.08 -28.85 40.32
CA LEU A 397 -15.06 -29.77 39.82
C LEU A 397 -15.12 -31.15 40.48
N GLU A 398 -15.45 -31.25 41.79
CA GLU A 398 -15.71 -32.52 42.46
C GLU A 398 -16.89 -33.30 41.85
N ARG A 399 -17.86 -32.59 41.27
CA ARG A 399 -18.99 -33.16 40.52
C ARG A 399 -18.67 -33.45 39.07
N GLY A 400 -17.45 -33.12 38.58
CA GLY A 400 -17.00 -33.31 37.21
C GLY A 400 -17.42 -32.21 36.24
N PHE A 401 -17.74 -31.02 36.74
CA PHE A 401 -18.16 -29.85 35.95
C PHE A 401 -17.28 -28.63 36.19
N VAL A 402 -17.34 -27.70 35.25
CA VAL A 402 -16.87 -26.33 35.39
C VAL A 402 -18.03 -25.36 35.18
N LYS A 403 -18.00 -24.22 35.82
CA LYS A 403 -19.02 -23.18 35.63
C LYS A 403 -18.66 -22.32 34.45
N VAL A 404 -19.56 -22.23 33.50
CA VAL A 404 -19.39 -21.37 32.31
C VAL A 404 -20.42 -20.25 32.36
N ARG A 405 -19.95 -19.02 32.26
CA ARG A 405 -20.79 -17.84 32.15
C ARG A 405 -20.68 -17.23 30.76
N ASP A 406 -21.78 -17.19 30.05
CA ASP A 406 -21.92 -16.41 28.84
C ASP A 406 -21.92 -14.92 29.21
N LEU A 407 -20.98 -14.16 28.63
CA LEU A 407 -20.76 -12.75 29.02
C LEU A 407 -21.76 -11.80 28.34
N ALA A 408 -22.35 -12.18 27.23
CA ALA A 408 -23.37 -11.39 26.54
C ALA A 408 -24.72 -11.46 27.25
N THR A 409 -25.14 -12.66 27.66
CA THR A 409 -26.44 -12.91 28.29
C THR A 409 -26.39 -12.93 29.81
N GLY A 410 -25.21 -13.16 30.40
CA GLY A 410 -25.00 -13.36 31.83
C GLY A 410 -25.48 -14.71 32.34
N VAL A 411 -25.93 -15.62 31.48
CA VAL A 411 -26.40 -16.96 31.84
C VAL A 411 -25.23 -17.82 32.31
N GLU A 412 -25.40 -18.52 33.39
CA GLU A 412 -24.43 -19.50 33.91
C GLU A 412 -24.92 -20.93 33.68
N SER A 413 -24.03 -21.82 33.30
CA SER A 413 -24.25 -23.24 33.09
C SER A 413 -23.10 -24.06 33.66
N GLU A 414 -23.36 -25.31 33.99
CA GLU A 414 -22.33 -26.28 34.37
C GLU A 414 -22.07 -27.21 33.17
N ILE A 415 -20.81 -27.28 32.73
CA ILE A 415 -20.37 -28.02 31.55
C ILE A 415 -19.25 -28.96 31.96
N ALA A 416 -19.25 -30.19 31.48
CA ALA A 416 -18.12 -31.09 31.69
C ALA A 416 -16.87 -30.53 30.97
N PRO A 417 -15.69 -30.57 31.60
CA PRO A 417 -14.45 -30.02 31.01
C PRO A 417 -14.11 -30.57 29.61
N ASP A 418 -14.59 -31.77 29.31
CA ASP A 418 -14.38 -32.43 28.02
C ASP A 418 -15.40 -32.00 26.94
N ALA A 419 -16.44 -31.27 27.31
CA ALA A 419 -17.51 -30.78 26.41
C ALA A 419 -17.39 -29.27 26.12
N LEU A 420 -16.35 -28.60 26.63
CA LEU A 420 -16.05 -27.20 26.35
C LEU A 420 -15.49 -27.00 24.90
#